data_1173924d9509613741dfc6a95cba1a5a
#
_entry.id   1173924d9509613741dfc6a95cba1a5a
#
_cell.length_a   1.000
_cell.length_b   1.000
_cell.length_c   1.000
_cell.angle_alpha   90.00
_cell.angle_beta   90.00
_cell.angle_gamma   90.00
#
_symmetry.space_group_name_H-M   'P 1'
#
loop_
_entity.id
_entity.type
_entity.pdbx_description
1 polymer ?
#
loop_
_entity_poly.entity_id
_entity_poly.type
_entity_poly.pdbx_seq_one_letter_code
_entity_poly.pdbx_strand_id
1 'polypeptide(L)'
;MAGRAGAVVTAPIAKKPLYEAGFRYPGHTEDLAALAEKLTGQAVRPVMMLAGPKLRAVPVTIHIPLRNVFETLTTGLIVETCRIVHHDLAQHFGIAKPRLAIAGLNPHAGEGGALGHEDDDVVRPAVARLRDLGIDAYGPLPADTMFHDRARAGYDAAVCMYHDQALIPAKALGFDDSVNVX
;
A
#
# COMPACT_ATOMS: atom_id res chain seq x y z
N MET A 1 -12.07 -23.63 -6.66
CA MET A 1 -12.56 -23.58 -5.25
C MET A 1 -13.93 -24.23 -5.19
N ALA A 2 -14.22 -24.97 -4.10
CA ALA A 2 -15.46 -25.76 -4.01
C ALA A 2 -16.68 -24.94 -3.57
N GLY A 3 -16.53 -23.66 -3.30
CA GLY A 3 -17.65 -22.78 -2.92
C GLY A 3 -18.32 -23.12 -1.61
N ARG A 4 -17.62 -23.85 -0.72
CA ARG A 4 -18.21 -24.32 0.54
C ARG A 4 -18.08 -23.32 1.71
N ALA A 5 -17.36 -22.22 1.49
CA ALA A 5 -17.18 -21.18 2.51
C ALA A 5 -17.22 -19.81 1.84
N GLY A 6 -17.85 -18.86 2.49
CA GLY A 6 -17.94 -17.47 2.00
C GLY A 6 -16.74 -16.61 2.43
N ALA A 7 -16.07 -17.01 3.48
CA ALA A 7 -14.92 -16.27 4.02
C ALA A 7 -14.10 -17.16 4.94
N VAL A 8 -12.88 -16.71 5.21
CA VAL A 8 -11.99 -17.31 6.21
C VAL A 8 -11.73 -16.26 7.28
N VAL A 9 -11.95 -16.61 8.53
CA VAL A 9 -11.67 -15.75 9.70
C VAL A 9 -10.60 -16.45 10.53
N THR A 10 -9.49 -15.76 10.75
CA THR A 10 -8.35 -16.33 11.49
C THR A 10 -8.17 -15.66 12.84
N ALA A 11 -7.72 -16.42 13.82
CA ALA A 11 -7.29 -15.91 15.11
C ALA A 11 -5.84 -15.42 15.03
N PRO A 12 -5.40 -14.56 15.94
CA PRO A 12 -3.97 -14.25 16.03
C PRO A 12 -3.13 -15.50 16.19
N ILE A 13 -1.98 -15.54 15.52
CA ILE A 13 -1.10 -16.71 15.53
C ILE A 13 0.21 -16.40 16.23
N ALA A 14 0.71 -17.40 16.96
CA ALA A 14 2.07 -17.38 17.50
C ALA A 14 2.99 -17.95 16.42
N LYS A 15 3.88 -17.13 15.89
CA LYS A 15 4.71 -17.51 14.73
C LYS A 15 5.73 -18.59 15.04
N LYS A 16 6.29 -18.61 16.27
CA LYS A 16 7.33 -19.56 16.63
C LYS A 16 6.86 -21.02 16.48
N PRO A 17 5.72 -21.45 17.08
CA PRO A 17 5.25 -22.82 16.86
C PRO A 17 4.95 -23.13 15.39
N LEU A 18 4.47 -22.16 14.62
CA LEU A 18 4.20 -22.37 13.20
C LEU A 18 5.49 -22.63 12.42
N TYR A 19 6.55 -21.87 12.68
CA TYR A 19 7.85 -22.09 12.02
C TYR A 19 8.43 -23.45 12.42
N GLU A 20 8.28 -23.84 13.69
CA GLU A 20 8.71 -25.16 14.16
C GLU A 20 7.94 -26.29 13.48
N ALA A 21 6.69 -26.02 13.09
CA ALA A 21 5.84 -26.97 12.35
C ALA A 21 6.06 -26.91 10.82
N GLY A 22 7.03 -26.11 10.36
CA GLY A 22 7.38 -26.04 8.93
C GLY A 22 6.68 -24.97 8.13
N PHE A 23 5.96 -24.05 8.77
CA PHE A 23 5.31 -22.92 8.07
C PHE A 23 6.39 -21.98 7.54
N ARG A 24 6.30 -21.64 6.25
CA ARG A 24 7.39 -20.97 5.53
C ARG A 24 7.14 -19.48 5.25
N TYR A 25 5.96 -18.96 5.60
CA TYR A 25 5.58 -17.60 5.23
C TYR A 25 5.69 -16.65 6.42
N PRO A 26 6.03 -15.36 6.20
CA PRO A 26 6.10 -14.39 7.29
C PRO A 26 4.76 -14.09 7.97
N GLY A 27 3.66 -14.30 7.24
CA GLY A 27 2.34 -14.06 7.78
C GLY A 27 1.23 -14.59 6.89
N HIS A 28 -0.01 -14.29 7.25
CA HIS A 28 -1.20 -14.74 6.52
C HIS A 28 -1.24 -14.20 5.09
N THR A 29 -0.82 -12.96 4.89
CA THR A 29 -0.90 -12.29 3.57
C THR A 29 -0.06 -13.05 2.53
N GLU A 30 1.17 -13.39 2.89
CA GLU A 30 2.07 -14.09 1.98
C GLU A 30 1.62 -15.53 1.73
N ASP A 31 1.08 -16.19 2.77
CA ASP A 31 0.53 -17.54 2.63
C ASP A 31 -0.69 -17.55 1.69
N LEU A 32 -1.62 -16.61 1.89
CA LEU A 32 -2.81 -16.49 1.04
C LEU A 32 -2.44 -16.15 -0.41
N ALA A 33 -1.45 -15.29 -0.62
CA ALA A 33 -0.98 -14.97 -1.97
C ALA A 33 -0.39 -16.22 -2.64
N ALA A 34 0.42 -17.00 -1.92
CA ALA A 34 0.99 -18.23 -2.46
C ALA A 34 -0.10 -19.27 -2.77
N LEU A 35 -1.12 -19.36 -1.92
CA LEU A 35 -2.27 -20.24 -2.17
C LEU A 35 -3.06 -19.79 -3.40
N ALA A 36 -3.30 -18.48 -3.53
CA ALA A 36 -4.00 -17.93 -4.69
C ALA A 36 -3.23 -18.19 -5.98
N GLU A 37 -1.91 -17.96 -5.96
CA GLU A 37 -1.06 -18.26 -7.11
C GLU A 37 -1.12 -19.74 -7.51
N LYS A 38 -1.06 -20.62 -6.51
CA LYS A 38 -1.14 -22.07 -6.75
C LYS A 38 -2.50 -22.48 -7.34
N LEU A 39 -3.59 -21.81 -6.91
CA LEU A 39 -4.94 -22.13 -7.37
C LEU A 39 -5.25 -21.54 -8.73
N THR A 40 -4.74 -20.36 -9.04
CA THR A 40 -5.06 -19.65 -10.29
C THR A 40 -4.04 -19.88 -11.40
N GLY A 41 -2.82 -20.29 -11.04
CA GLY A 41 -1.70 -20.39 -11.98
C GLY A 41 -1.13 -19.04 -12.39
N GLN A 42 -1.55 -17.96 -11.74
CA GLN A 42 -1.09 -16.60 -12.04
C GLN A 42 -0.31 -16.04 -10.87
N ALA A 43 0.76 -15.30 -11.17
CA ALA A 43 1.52 -14.63 -10.12
C ALA A 43 0.63 -13.62 -9.40
N VAL A 44 0.55 -13.73 -8.09
CA VAL A 44 -0.27 -12.88 -7.23
C VAL A 44 0.64 -12.05 -6.35
N ARG A 45 0.51 -10.73 -6.46
CA ARG A 45 1.24 -9.82 -5.61
C ARG A 45 0.28 -9.20 -4.59
N PRO A 46 0.47 -9.50 -3.31
CA PRO A 46 -0.37 -8.89 -2.28
C PRO A 46 0.02 -7.43 -2.07
N VAL A 47 -0.98 -6.58 -1.89
CA VAL A 47 -0.81 -5.18 -1.52
C VAL A 47 -1.60 -4.95 -0.23
N MET A 48 -0.92 -4.40 0.77
CA MET A 48 -1.53 -4.10 2.06
C MET A 48 -2.20 -2.73 2.01
N MET A 49 -3.42 -2.64 2.51
CA MET A 49 -4.09 -1.37 2.73
C MET A 49 -4.71 -1.36 4.12
N LEU A 50 -4.40 -0.35 4.92
CA LEU A 50 -5.13 -0.11 6.15
C LEU A 50 -6.31 0.81 5.82
N ALA A 51 -7.53 0.27 5.89
CA ALA A 51 -8.75 0.93 5.45
C ALA A 51 -9.61 1.30 6.66
N GLY A 52 -9.77 2.59 6.90
CA GLY A 52 -10.63 3.12 7.94
C GLY A 52 -11.61 4.13 7.38
N PRO A 53 -12.56 4.59 8.21
CA PRO A 53 -13.56 5.54 7.73
C PRO A 53 -12.99 6.90 7.34
N LYS A 54 -11.83 7.25 7.89
CA LYS A 54 -11.21 8.56 7.65
C LYS A 54 -10.03 8.50 6.69
N LEU A 55 -9.45 7.32 6.46
CA LEU A 55 -8.23 7.20 5.65
C LEU A 55 -8.07 5.76 5.15
N ARG A 56 -7.73 5.61 3.88
CA ARG A 56 -7.16 4.38 3.32
C ARG A 56 -5.69 4.66 3.04
N ALA A 57 -4.80 3.90 3.66
CA ALA A 57 -3.36 4.10 3.52
C ALA A 57 -2.67 2.83 3.05
N VAL A 58 -1.83 2.97 2.03
CA VAL A 58 -1.16 1.85 1.37
C VAL A 58 0.36 2.08 1.44
N PRO A 59 1.09 1.26 2.19
CA PRO A 59 2.56 1.32 2.12
C PRO A 59 3.09 0.53 0.92
N VAL A 60 3.96 1.15 0.14
CA VAL A 60 4.63 0.49 -1.01
C VAL A 60 5.66 -0.51 -0.52
N THR A 61 6.47 -0.12 0.47
CA THR A 61 7.38 -1.03 1.17
C THR A 61 6.84 -1.26 2.57
N ILE A 62 6.89 -2.52 3.05
CA ILE A 62 6.22 -2.88 4.31
C ILE A 62 7.23 -3.26 5.39
N HIS A 63 7.46 -4.51 5.63
CA HIS A 63 8.20 -5.00 6.80
C HIS A 63 9.70 -5.12 6.53
N ILE A 64 10.33 -4.01 6.13
CA ILE A 64 11.78 -3.94 5.89
C ILE A 64 12.40 -2.83 6.75
N PRO A 65 13.67 -2.95 7.11
CA PRO A 65 14.36 -1.85 7.79
C PRO A 65 14.32 -0.58 6.95
N LEU A 66 14.19 0.57 7.61
CA LEU A 66 14.06 1.86 6.90
C LEU A 66 15.21 2.11 5.92
N ARG A 67 16.44 1.74 6.28
CA ARG A 67 17.59 1.89 5.38
C ARG A 67 17.45 1.11 4.07
N ASN A 68 16.67 0.02 4.08
CA ASN A 68 16.45 -0.80 2.88
C ASN A 68 15.38 -0.22 1.95
N VAL A 69 14.63 0.77 2.41
CA VAL A 69 13.60 1.43 1.59
C VAL A 69 14.23 2.03 0.33
N PHE A 70 15.39 2.66 0.47
CA PHE A 70 16.07 3.33 -0.64
C PHE A 70 16.46 2.37 -1.77
N GLU A 71 16.80 1.13 -1.42
CA GLU A 71 17.17 0.11 -2.41
C GLU A 71 15.97 -0.62 -2.98
N THR A 72 14.92 -0.78 -2.17
CA THR A 72 13.72 -1.55 -2.53
C THR A 72 12.76 -0.72 -3.37
N LEU A 73 12.63 0.57 -3.05
CA LEU A 73 11.65 1.45 -3.68
C LEU A 73 12.07 1.78 -5.11
N THR A 74 11.26 1.37 -6.08
CA THR A 74 11.49 1.65 -7.49
C THR A 74 10.24 2.25 -8.12
N THR A 75 10.41 2.96 -9.22
CA THR A 75 9.30 3.47 -10.03
C THR A 75 8.32 2.35 -10.39
N GLY A 76 8.87 1.19 -10.82
CA GLY A 76 8.05 0.04 -11.17
C GLY A 76 7.22 -0.48 -10.02
N LEU A 77 7.82 -0.55 -8.82
CA LEU A 77 7.15 -1.03 -7.61
C LEU A 77 5.97 -0.11 -7.24
N ILE A 78 6.18 1.20 -7.31
CA ILE A 78 5.11 2.18 -7.04
C ILE A 78 3.97 2.03 -8.06
N VAL A 79 4.31 1.96 -9.34
CA VAL A 79 3.31 1.83 -10.41
C VAL A 79 2.50 0.56 -10.24
N GLU A 80 3.15 -0.57 -10.00
CA GLU A 80 2.46 -1.84 -9.82
C GLU A 80 1.52 -1.81 -8.61
N THR A 81 2.01 -1.31 -7.47
CA THR A 81 1.19 -1.16 -6.27
C THR A 81 -0.04 -0.30 -6.55
N CYS A 82 0.15 0.85 -7.18
CA CYS A 82 -0.96 1.78 -7.47
C CYS A 82 -1.97 1.18 -8.47
N ARG A 83 -1.51 0.39 -9.44
CA ARG A 83 -2.42 -0.29 -10.38
C ARG A 83 -3.34 -1.27 -9.66
N ILE A 84 -2.78 -2.04 -8.73
CA ILE A 84 -3.56 -2.99 -7.91
C ILE A 84 -4.56 -2.21 -7.04
N VAL A 85 -4.09 -1.17 -6.35
CA VAL A 85 -4.94 -0.33 -5.50
C VAL A 85 -6.09 0.29 -6.31
N HIS A 86 -5.77 0.88 -7.46
CA HIS A 86 -6.77 1.51 -8.33
C HIS A 86 -7.82 0.50 -8.77
N HIS A 87 -7.37 -0.66 -9.25
CA HIS A 87 -8.26 -1.73 -9.70
C HIS A 87 -9.20 -2.18 -8.57
N ASP A 88 -8.63 -2.46 -7.39
CA ASP A 88 -9.41 -3.01 -6.29
C ASP A 88 -10.34 -1.98 -5.63
N LEU A 89 -9.93 -0.72 -5.57
CA LEU A 89 -10.83 0.35 -5.11
C LEU A 89 -12.06 0.46 -6.02
N ALA A 90 -11.87 0.29 -7.34
CA ALA A 90 -12.99 0.31 -8.28
C ALA A 90 -13.86 -0.95 -8.15
N GLN A 91 -13.25 -2.13 -8.07
CA GLN A 91 -13.99 -3.40 -8.09
C GLN A 91 -14.62 -3.77 -6.76
N HIS A 92 -13.95 -3.48 -5.64
CA HIS A 92 -14.37 -3.98 -4.34
C HIS A 92 -14.83 -2.90 -3.35
N PHE A 93 -14.46 -1.64 -3.60
CA PHE A 93 -14.86 -0.53 -2.73
C PHE A 93 -15.89 0.40 -3.37
N GLY A 94 -16.28 0.10 -4.62
CA GLY A 94 -17.31 0.88 -5.31
C GLY A 94 -16.89 2.29 -5.72
N ILE A 95 -15.59 2.55 -5.80
CA ILE A 95 -15.07 3.88 -6.18
C ILE A 95 -14.70 3.84 -7.67
N ALA A 96 -15.63 4.21 -8.53
CA ALA A 96 -15.48 4.03 -9.97
C ALA A 96 -14.24 4.72 -10.57
N LYS A 97 -13.83 5.85 -9.99
CA LYS A 97 -12.65 6.61 -10.44
C LYS A 97 -11.78 6.97 -9.24
N PRO A 98 -10.99 6.01 -8.74
CA PRO A 98 -10.18 6.27 -7.54
C PRO A 98 -9.12 7.33 -7.77
N ARG A 99 -8.98 8.24 -6.81
CA ARG A 99 -7.96 9.28 -6.79
C ARG A 99 -6.86 8.86 -5.81
N LEU A 100 -5.63 8.78 -6.29
CA LEU A 100 -4.51 8.30 -5.49
C LEU A 100 -3.56 9.47 -5.19
N ALA A 101 -3.37 9.77 -3.90
CA ALA A 101 -2.39 10.74 -3.45
C ALA A 101 -1.09 10.02 -3.13
N ILE A 102 -0.02 10.37 -3.81
CA ILE A 102 1.28 9.69 -3.70
C ILE A 102 2.20 10.53 -2.81
N ALA A 103 2.58 9.98 -1.66
CA ALA A 103 3.50 10.66 -0.74
C ALA A 103 4.91 10.71 -1.32
N GLY A 104 5.63 11.75 -1.01
CA GLY A 104 7.06 11.77 -1.24
C GLY A 104 7.80 10.90 -0.23
N LEU A 105 8.98 10.45 -0.58
CA LEU A 105 9.84 9.69 0.33
C LEU A 105 10.52 10.61 1.34
N ASN A 106 11.07 11.72 0.85
CA ASN A 106 11.85 12.66 1.65
C ASN A 106 10.99 13.81 2.19
N PRO A 107 11.46 14.52 3.21
CA PRO A 107 10.77 15.74 3.67
C PRO A 107 10.53 16.70 2.51
N HIS A 108 9.37 17.34 2.49
CA HIS A 108 8.94 18.27 1.44
C HIS A 108 8.98 17.66 0.02
N ALA A 109 8.85 16.30 -0.06
CA ALA A 109 8.95 15.58 -1.34
C ALA A 109 10.26 15.91 -2.07
N GLY A 110 11.37 15.98 -1.31
CA GLY A 110 12.70 16.22 -1.84
C GLY A 110 13.03 17.68 -2.13
N GLU A 111 12.06 18.57 -2.10
CA GLU A 111 12.24 20.02 -2.34
C GLU A 111 13.10 20.32 -3.58
N GLY A 112 12.77 19.66 -4.71
CA GLY A 112 13.50 19.84 -5.96
C GLY A 112 14.94 19.35 -5.92
N GLY A 113 15.19 18.30 -5.14
CA GLY A 113 16.51 17.70 -4.98
C GLY A 113 17.33 18.24 -3.79
N ALA A 114 16.86 19.30 -3.15
CA ALA A 114 17.59 19.89 -2.02
C ALA A 114 17.63 18.97 -0.79
N LEU A 115 16.62 18.10 -0.66
CA LEU A 115 16.50 17.15 0.45
C LEU A 115 16.52 15.69 -0.03
N GLY A 116 17.26 15.43 -1.10
CA GLY A 116 17.39 14.11 -1.71
C GLY A 116 16.73 14.05 -3.08
N HIS A 117 17.25 13.18 -3.93
CA HIS A 117 16.80 13.10 -5.32
C HIS A 117 15.77 11.97 -5.56
N GLU A 118 15.51 11.13 -4.55
CA GLU A 118 14.67 9.94 -4.73
C GLU A 118 13.24 10.29 -5.19
N ASP A 119 12.73 11.42 -4.74
CA ASP A 119 11.40 11.86 -5.16
C ASP A 119 11.38 12.24 -6.64
N ASP A 120 12.43 12.91 -7.12
CA ASP A 120 12.55 13.28 -8.54
C ASP A 120 12.90 12.07 -9.41
N ASP A 121 13.76 11.18 -8.93
CA ASP A 121 14.26 10.04 -9.71
C ASP A 121 13.33 8.83 -9.70
N VAL A 122 12.52 8.65 -8.64
CA VAL A 122 11.72 7.43 -8.46
C VAL A 122 10.22 7.73 -8.37
N VAL A 123 9.82 8.66 -7.50
CA VAL A 123 8.39 8.88 -7.24
C VAL A 123 7.71 9.68 -8.34
N ARG A 124 8.33 10.78 -8.78
CA ARG A 124 7.77 11.63 -9.83
C ARG A 124 7.57 10.87 -11.16
N PRO A 125 8.55 10.05 -11.62
CA PRO A 125 8.32 9.24 -12.82
C PRO A 125 7.19 8.22 -12.64
N ALA A 126 7.00 7.68 -11.43
CA ALA A 126 5.89 6.75 -11.17
C ALA A 126 4.53 7.47 -11.33
N VAL A 127 4.41 8.67 -10.78
CA VAL A 127 3.18 9.48 -10.91
C VAL A 127 2.89 9.78 -12.39
N ALA A 128 3.92 10.18 -13.14
CA ALA A 128 3.77 10.47 -14.58
C ALA A 128 3.26 9.22 -15.31
N ARG A 129 3.89 8.07 -15.06
CA ARG A 129 3.51 6.80 -15.70
C ARG A 129 2.09 6.36 -15.33
N LEU A 130 1.66 6.58 -14.08
CA LEU A 130 0.29 6.29 -13.66
C LEU A 130 -0.73 7.12 -14.42
N ARG A 131 -0.44 8.43 -14.62
CA ARG A 131 -1.31 9.31 -15.41
C ARG A 131 -1.39 8.87 -16.87
N ASP A 132 -0.28 8.45 -17.45
CA ASP A 132 -0.25 7.92 -18.82
C ASP A 132 -1.11 6.65 -18.95
N LEU A 133 -1.24 5.88 -17.86
CA LEU A 133 -2.11 4.70 -17.80
C LEU A 133 -3.58 5.05 -17.51
N GLY A 134 -3.91 6.33 -17.39
CA GLY A 134 -5.27 6.78 -17.11
C GLY A 134 -5.67 6.71 -15.64
N ILE A 135 -4.72 6.54 -14.74
CA ILE A 135 -4.99 6.48 -13.30
C ILE A 135 -4.85 7.91 -12.72
N ASP A 136 -5.87 8.34 -11.99
CA ASP A 136 -5.87 9.66 -11.35
C ASP A 136 -4.93 9.62 -10.13
N ALA A 137 -3.66 9.93 -10.39
CA ALA A 137 -2.61 9.95 -9.37
C ALA A 137 -1.92 11.31 -9.36
N TYR A 138 -1.62 11.82 -8.17
CA TYR A 138 -0.90 13.08 -8.04
C TYR A 138 0.10 13.03 -6.88
N GLY A 139 1.16 13.78 -7.05
CA GLY A 139 2.30 13.79 -6.14
C GLY A 139 3.61 13.91 -6.93
N PRO A 140 4.77 13.69 -6.28
CA PRO A 140 4.90 13.39 -4.86
C PRO A 140 4.46 14.58 -4.00
N LEU A 141 3.76 14.29 -2.90
CA LEU A 141 3.28 15.29 -1.95
C LEU A 141 4.12 15.26 -0.67
N PRO A 142 4.38 16.40 -0.03
CA PRO A 142 4.94 16.36 1.32
C PRO A 142 4.03 15.56 2.24
N ALA A 143 4.56 14.48 2.82
CA ALA A 143 3.75 13.54 3.59
C ALA A 143 3.12 14.20 4.84
N ASP A 144 3.83 15.14 5.45
CA ASP A 144 3.36 15.83 6.65
C ASP A 144 2.09 16.66 6.42
N THR A 145 1.78 17.00 5.18
CA THR A 145 0.61 17.83 4.85
C THR A 145 -0.54 17.03 4.20
N MET A 146 -0.42 15.70 4.11
CA MET A 146 -1.41 14.87 3.40
C MET A 146 -2.62 14.49 4.24
N PHE A 147 -2.51 14.48 5.57
CA PHE A 147 -3.44 13.70 6.38
C PHE A 147 -4.46 14.54 7.17
N HIS A 148 -4.46 15.86 7.04
CA HIS A 148 -5.51 16.69 7.64
C HIS A 148 -6.81 16.60 6.82
N ASP A 149 -7.93 17.00 7.41
CA ASP A 149 -9.26 16.77 6.84
C ASP A 149 -9.42 17.30 5.41
N ARG A 150 -8.94 18.54 5.17
CA ARG A 150 -9.06 19.15 3.85
C ARG A 150 -8.24 18.39 2.78
N ALA A 151 -7.05 17.92 3.14
CA ALA A 151 -6.22 17.15 2.20
C ALA A 151 -6.89 15.82 1.88
N ARG A 152 -7.40 15.11 2.91
CA ARG A 152 -8.04 13.80 2.74
C ARG A 152 -9.30 13.85 1.89
N ALA A 153 -9.99 14.99 1.85
CA ALA A 153 -11.13 15.17 0.96
C ALA A 153 -10.75 15.12 -0.54
N GLY A 154 -9.48 15.29 -0.86
CA GLY A 154 -8.99 15.32 -2.24
C GLY A 154 -8.64 13.97 -2.83
N TYR A 155 -8.60 12.88 -2.05
CA TYR A 155 -8.20 11.57 -2.54
C TYR A 155 -9.00 10.44 -1.89
N ASP A 156 -8.90 9.26 -2.46
CA ASP A 156 -9.60 8.06 -1.99
C ASP A 156 -8.64 7.09 -1.28
N ALA A 157 -7.34 7.15 -1.63
CA ALA A 157 -6.29 6.43 -0.91
C ALA A 157 -4.99 7.20 -0.95
N ALA A 158 -4.23 7.15 0.16
CA ALA A 158 -2.88 7.67 0.25
C ALA A 158 -1.90 6.52 0.02
N VAL A 159 -1.01 6.67 -0.96
CA VAL A 159 0.04 5.70 -1.24
C VAL A 159 1.35 6.25 -0.66
N CYS A 160 1.90 5.54 0.30
CA CYS A 160 3.04 5.97 1.10
C CYS A 160 4.25 5.09 0.79
N MET A 161 5.43 5.65 0.91
CA MET A 161 6.63 4.97 0.43
C MET A 161 7.12 3.88 1.40
N TYR A 162 6.79 4.02 2.70
CA TYR A 162 7.21 3.03 3.69
C TYR A 162 6.16 2.87 4.80
N HIS A 163 6.33 1.81 5.57
CA HIS A 163 5.37 1.31 6.56
C HIS A 163 4.84 2.41 7.50
N ASP A 164 5.72 3.07 8.24
CA ASP A 164 5.26 4.01 9.26
C ASP A 164 4.67 5.30 8.67
N GLN A 165 5.11 5.68 7.45
CA GLN A 165 4.51 6.82 6.74
C GLN A 165 3.02 6.60 6.47
N ALA A 166 2.62 5.35 6.23
CA ALA A 166 1.22 4.98 6.02
C ALA A 166 0.48 4.71 7.33
N LEU A 167 1.09 3.94 8.22
CA LEU A 167 0.38 3.38 9.37
C LEU A 167 0.27 4.34 10.54
N ILE A 168 1.23 5.25 10.72
CA ILE A 168 1.11 6.25 11.79
C ILE A 168 -0.15 7.12 11.59
N PRO A 169 -0.34 7.79 10.45
CA PRO A 169 -1.56 8.59 10.28
C PRO A 169 -2.83 7.74 10.26
N ALA A 170 -2.80 6.55 9.66
CA ALA A 170 -3.99 5.70 9.61
C ALA A 170 -4.44 5.28 11.01
N LYS A 171 -3.50 4.88 11.85
CA LYS A 171 -3.81 4.47 13.22
C LYS A 171 -4.15 5.66 14.13
N ALA A 172 -3.51 6.80 13.91
CA ALA A 172 -3.84 8.03 14.67
C ALA A 172 -5.27 8.48 14.39
N LEU A 173 -5.76 8.29 13.17
CA LEU A 173 -7.10 8.72 12.76
C LEU A 173 -8.20 7.69 13.05
N GLY A 174 -7.87 6.40 13.16
CA GLY A 174 -8.88 5.37 13.33
C GLY A 174 -8.32 4.03 13.76
N PHE A 175 -7.71 3.96 14.95
CA PHE A 175 -7.08 2.73 15.44
C PHE A 175 -8.07 1.57 15.53
N ASP A 176 -9.23 1.83 16.16
CA ASP A 176 -10.21 0.78 16.41
C ASP A 176 -11.16 0.53 15.23
N ASP A 177 -11.22 1.47 14.30
CA ASP A 177 -12.20 1.44 13.21
C ASP A 177 -11.56 1.05 11.87
N SER A 178 -10.26 0.74 11.85
CA SER A 178 -9.55 0.39 10.63
C SER A 178 -9.32 -1.11 10.52
N VAL A 179 -9.41 -1.62 9.30
CA VAL A 179 -9.13 -3.03 9.00
C VAL A 179 -7.98 -3.12 8.01
N ASN A 180 -7.21 -4.20 8.13
CA ASN A 180 -6.14 -4.51 7.19
C ASN A 180 -6.71 -5.34 6.04
N VAL A 181 -6.55 -4.83 4.84
CA VAL A 181 -6.99 -5.49 3.61
C VAL A 181 -5.77 -5.83 2.79
N UNK A 182 -5.57 -6.92 2.46
CA UNK A 182 -4.57 -7.32 1.80
C UNK A 182 -4.82 -7.75 0.73
#